data_51fdfded306755e0cecd7614c78e95ad
#
_entry.id   51fdfded306755e0cecd7614c78e95ad
#
_cell.length_a   1.000
_cell.length_b   1.000
_cell.length_c   1.000
_cell.angle_alpha   90.00
_cell.angle_beta   90.00
_cell.angle_gamma   90.00
#
_symmetry.space_group_name_H-M   'P 1'
#
loop_
_entity.id
_entity.type
_entity.pdbx_description
1 polymer ?
#
loop_
_entity_poly.entity_id
_entity_poly.type
_entity_poly.pdbx_seq_one_letter_code
_entity_poly.pdbx_strand_id
1 'polypeptide(L)'
;TDKSFYFIYKAGQKKIKFIIKGNKVKAFQFSVEDSGRAAGGFQSLTQKMRKDGLLPDKDFGIAGFKLDTKFRAHSWDTWQRKMSNPKEDVWYFSGYAVRATARSGIVQGLFLTDSDMVTTRGITLGDDLETAELIYGAPYKVEMDTSSGHLRTSYIYFSKDKRNILILFLTKQKIDGIVSAKNPQFSEKK
;
A
#
# COMPACT_ATOMS: atom_id res chain seq x y z
N THR A 1 -22.65 14.92 -5.40
CA THR A 1 -21.84 15.40 -4.24
C THR A 1 -21.61 14.23 -3.30
N ASP A 2 -20.42 13.65 -3.40
CA ASP A 2 -19.98 12.55 -2.55
C ASP A 2 -19.83 13.05 -1.10
N LYS A 3 -20.79 12.74 -0.24
CA LYS A 3 -20.71 13.08 1.17
C LYS A 3 -19.78 12.10 1.86
N SER A 4 -18.72 12.62 2.50
CA SER A 4 -17.90 11.85 3.41
C SER A 4 -18.52 11.86 4.81
N PHE A 5 -18.59 10.69 5.44
CA PHE A 5 -19.11 10.53 6.79
C PHE A 5 -17.97 10.11 7.73
N TYR A 6 -18.08 10.52 8.98
CA TYR A 6 -17.12 10.13 10.02
C TYR A 6 -17.85 9.35 11.11
N PHE A 7 -17.34 8.16 11.43
CA PHE A 7 -17.73 7.45 12.65
C PHE A 7 -16.62 7.57 13.68
N ILE A 8 -16.96 7.95 14.89
CA ILE A 8 -16.02 8.07 16.00
C ILE A 8 -16.42 7.06 17.05
N TYR A 9 -15.53 6.12 17.33
CA TYR A 9 -15.66 5.19 18.44
C TYR A 9 -14.71 5.60 19.58
N LYS A 10 -15.22 5.73 20.80
CA LYS A 10 -14.44 6.06 21.98
C LYS A 10 -14.51 4.93 22.99
N ALA A 11 -13.36 4.51 23.52
CA ALA A 11 -13.23 3.56 24.61
C ALA A 11 -12.19 4.08 25.60
N GLY A 12 -12.66 4.73 26.65
CA GLY A 12 -11.79 5.47 27.57
C GLY A 12 -11.01 6.58 26.85
N GLN A 13 -9.70 6.59 27.00
CA GLN A 13 -8.81 7.55 26.33
C GLN A 13 -8.51 7.19 24.86
N LYS A 14 -8.97 6.05 24.40
CA LYS A 14 -8.74 5.58 23.02
C LYS A 14 -9.88 6.03 22.13
N LYS A 15 -9.54 6.54 20.96
CA LYS A 15 -10.49 7.02 19.95
C LYS A 15 -10.11 6.46 18.59
N ILE A 16 -11.09 5.88 17.91
CA ILE A 16 -10.96 5.46 16.51
C ILE A 16 -11.93 6.31 15.70
N LYS A 17 -11.41 6.98 14.69
CA LYS A 17 -12.20 7.70 13.70
C LYS A 17 -12.14 6.95 12.39
N PHE A 18 -13.29 6.53 11.87
CA PHE A 18 -13.42 5.94 10.53
C PHE A 18 -13.85 7.03 9.55
N ILE A 19 -13.21 7.08 8.41
CA ILE A 19 -13.58 7.94 7.29
C ILE A 19 -14.29 7.05 6.27
N ILE A 20 -15.57 7.34 6.02
CA ILE A 20 -16.40 6.58 5.09
C ILE A 20 -16.74 7.47 3.90
N LYS A 21 -16.49 6.97 2.69
CA LYS A 21 -16.86 7.61 1.43
C LYS A 21 -17.46 6.54 0.52
N GLY A 22 -18.64 6.79 -0.05
CA GLY A 22 -19.32 5.83 -0.91
C GLY A 22 -19.61 4.48 -0.22
N ASN A 23 -20.12 4.51 1.04
CA ASN A 23 -20.42 3.33 1.87
C ASN A 23 -19.24 2.38 2.16
N LYS A 24 -18.00 2.82 1.92
CA LYS A 24 -16.78 2.07 2.24
C LYS A 24 -15.94 2.84 3.25
N VAL A 25 -15.34 2.13 4.21
CA VAL A 25 -14.33 2.70 5.10
C VAL A 25 -13.09 2.99 4.26
N LYS A 26 -12.74 4.26 4.11
CA LYS A 26 -11.59 4.71 3.32
C LYS A 26 -10.33 4.86 4.15
N ALA A 27 -10.49 5.22 5.42
CA ALA A 27 -9.38 5.30 6.34
C ALA A 27 -9.88 5.15 7.77
N PHE A 28 -8.99 4.82 8.69
CA PHE A 28 -9.26 4.95 10.12
C PHE A 28 -8.08 5.65 10.79
N GLN A 29 -8.39 6.41 11.80
CA GLN A 29 -7.41 7.09 12.65
C GLN A 29 -7.57 6.60 14.07
N PHE A 30 -6.47 6.11 14.66
CA PHE A 30 -6.40 5.77 16.08
C PHE A 30 -5.67 6.89 16.84
N SER A 31 -6.27 7.37 17.92
CA SER A 31 -5.62 8.31 18.83
C SER A 31 -5.86 7.90 20.28
N VAL A 32 -4.89 8.18 21.12
CA VAL A 32 -5.03 8.11 22.58
C VAL A 32 -5.11 9.55 23.06
N GLU A 33 -6.18 9.91 23.75
CA GLU A 33 -6.31 11.23 24.36
C GLU A 33 -5.46 11.21 25.64
N ASP A 34 -4.28 11.80 25.58
CA ASP A 34 -3.45 12.02 26.75
C ASP A 34 -4.07 13.18 27.56
N SER A 35 -4.40 12.92 28.80
CA SER A 35 -4.97 13.90 29.71
C SER A 35 -3.91 14.94 30.09
N GLY A 36 -3.66 15.90 29.22
CA GLY A 36 -2.80 17.02 29.61
C GLY A 36 -2.08 17.82 28.54
N ARG A 37 -2.26 17.54 27.25
CA ARG A 37 -1.74 18.45 26.22
C ARG A 37 -2.83 18.78 25.20
N ALA A 38 -3.03 20.10 25.09
CA ALA A 38 -3.95 20.74 24.18
C ALA A 38 -3.94 20.08 22.80
N ALA A 39 -5.13 19.95 22.21
CA ALA A 39 -5.40 19.56 20.85
C ALA A 39 -4.47 20.28 19.85
N GLY A 40 -3.26 19.79 19.74
CA GLY A 40 -2.38 20.03 18.60
C GLY A 40 -2.96 19.27 17.44
N GLY A 41 -3.75 19.98 16.67
CA GLY A 41 -4.68 19.45 15.69
C GLY A 41 -4.06 18.53 14.66
N PHE A 42 -4.94 17.94 13.87
CA PHE A 42 -4.77 17.22 12.64
C PHE A 42 -3.57 17.67 11.75
N GLN A 43 -3.21 18.93 11.83
CA GLN A 43 -2.05 19.53 11.16
C GLN A 43 -0.68 18.99 11.63
N SER A 44 -0.57 18.53 12.86
CA SER A 44 0.73 18.03 13.40
C SER A 44 1.05 16.63 12.88
N LEU A 45 0.06 15.78 12.64
CA LEU A 45 0.27 14.45 12.03
C LEU A 45 0.47 14.54 10.52
N THR A 46 -0.25 15.43 9.83
CA THR A 46 -0.07 15.70 8.40
C THR A 46 1.25 16.41 8.09
N GLN A 47 1.74 17.29 8.97
CA GLN A 47 3.04 17.94 8.79
C GLN A 47 4.24 17.02 9.07
N LYS A 48 4.05 15.95 9.86
CA LYS A 48 5.03 14.86 10.01
C LYS A 48 4.90 13.77 8.96
N MET A 49 3.86 13.78 8.15
CA MET A 49 3.72 12.88 6.99
C MET A 49 4.69 13.38 5.91
N ARG A 50 5.73 12.70 5.87
CA ARG A 50 6.92 12.65 5.01
C ARG A 50 6.82 13.42 3.71
N LYS A 51 7.64 14.44 3.61
CA LYS A 51 7.88 15.19 2.36
C LYS A 51 8.81 14.47 1.39
N ASP A 52 9.31 13.28 1.76
CA ASP A 52 10.43 12.64 1.07
C ASP A 52 10.06 11.32 0.35
N GLY A 53 8.81 10.87 0.44
CA GLY A 53 8.35 9.61 -0.18
C GLY A 53 9.04 8.36 0.35
N LEU A 54 9.70 8.45 1.52
CA LEU A 54 10.34 7.32 2.17
C LEU A 54 9.41 6.70 3.22
N LEU A 55 9.14 5.41 3.12
CA LEU A 55 8.23 4.68 3.98
C LEU A 55 8.98 3.72 4.92
N PRO A 56 8.44 3.38 6.11
CA PRO A 56 8.96 2.30 6.93
C PRO A 56 8.72 0.96 6.25
N ASP A 57 9.59 -0.02 6.49
CA ASP A 57 9.52 -1.36 5.87
C ASP A 57 8.20 -2.08 6.09
N LYS A 58 7.54 -1.84 7.22
CA LYS A 58 6.22 -2.41 7.52
C LYS A 58 5.12 -1.99 6.54
N ASP A 59 5.32 -0.92 5.77
CA ASP A 59 4.31 -0.38 4.84
C ASP A 59 4.34 -1.06 3.46
N PHE A 60 5.37 -1.88 3.19
CA PHE A 60 5.52 -2.62 1.94
C PHE A 60 4.79 -3.97 1.99
N GLY A 61 3.49 -3.94 2.29
CA GLY A 61 2.63 -5.11 2.36
C GLY A 61 1.33 -4.90 1.59
N ILE A 62 0.77 -6.01 1.07
CA ILE A 62 -0.53 -6.07 0.40
C ILE A 62 -1.24 -7.33 0.86
N ALA A 63 -2.54 -7.27 1.14
CA ALA A 63 -3.39 -8.41 1.51
C ALA A 63 -2.86 -9.22 2.71
N GLY A 64 -2.20 -8.57 3.66
CA GLY A 64 -1.60 -9.24 4.82
C GLY A 64 -0.22 -9.84 4.57
N PHE A 65 0.23 -9.95 3.32
CA PHE A 65 1.59 -10.40 2.99
C PHE A 65 2.58 -9.23 3.06
N LYS A 66 3.83 -9.55 3.39
CA LYS A 66 4.92 -8.57 3.51
C LYS A 66 6.15 -9.06 2.75
N LEU A 67 6.93 -8.13 2.24
CA LEU A 67 8.25 -8.44 1.67
C LEU A 67 9.17 -9.04 2.74
N ASP A 68 10.12 -9.85 2.33
CA ASP A 68 11.12 -10.52 3.16
C ASP A 68 10.54 -11.50 4.20
N THR A 69 9.25 -11.85 4.10
CA THR A 69 8.63 -12.89 4.92
C THR A 69 8.44 -14.17 4.13
N LYS A 70 8.32 -15.29 4.83
CA LYS A 70 8.00 -16.57 4.18
C LYS A 70 6.56 -16.54 3.68
N PHE A 71 6.37 -16.83 2.39
CA PHE A 71 5.04 -16.98 1.82
C PHE A 71 4.31 -18.16 2.45
N ARG A 72 3.10 -17.90 2.93
CA ARG A 72 2.17 -18.90 3.42
C ARG A 72 0.80 -18.52 2.88
N ALA A 73 0.23 -19.35 2.01
CA ALA A 73 -1.14 -19.17 1.55
C ALA A 73 -2.11 -19.19 2.73
N HIS A 74 -3.12 -18.35 2.70
CA HIS A 74 -4.21 -18.45 3.66
C HIS A 74 -5.03 -19.71 3.37
N SER A 75 -5.62 -20.31 4.39
CA SER A 75 -6.36 -21.58 4.25
C SER A 75 -7.60 -21.50 3.36
N TRP A 76 -8.12 -20.29 3.14
CA TRP A 76 -9.27 -20.02 2.27
C TRP A 76 -8.88 -19.63 0.84
N ASP A 77 -7.59 -19.50 0.55
CA ASP A 77 -7.12 -19.10 -0.78
C ASP A 77 -7.03 -20.30 -1.71
N THR A 78 -7.57 -20.17 -2.91
CA THR A 78 -7.33 -21.10 -4.01
C THR A 78 -6.19 -20.57 -4.88
N TRP A 79 -4.96 -20.64 -4.36
CA TRP A 79 -3.79 -20.18 -5.10
C TRP A 79 -3.49 -21.09 -6.28
N GLN A 80 -3.34 -20.49 -7.44
CA GLN A 80 -2.87 -21.17 -8.64
C GLN A 80 -1.41 -20.80 -8.86
N ARG A 81 -0.50 -21.76 -8.80
CA ARG A 81 0.89 -21.56 -9.23
C ARG A 81 0.92 -21.54 -10.74
N LYS A 82 1.14 -20.36 -11.32
CA LYS A 82 1.11 -20.17 -12.77
C LYS A 82 2.47 -20.18 -13.42
N MET A 83 3.52 -19.72 -12.74
CA MET A 83 4.88 -19.65 -13.26
C MET A 83 5.88 -20.09 -12.21
N SER A 84 6.84 -20.90 -12.65
CA SER A 84 8.00 -21.27 -11.85
C SER A 84 9.23 -21.19 -12.74
N ASN A 85 10.25 -20.55 -12.26
CA ASN A 85 11.58 -20.60 -12.84
C ASN A 85 12.57 -21.01 -11.73
N PRO A 86 13.85 -21.33 -12.06
CA PRO A 86 14.83 -21.77 -11.07
C PRO A 86 15.07 -20.80 -9.90
N LYS A 87 14.68 -19.52 -10.06
CA LYS A 87 14.91 -18.48 -9.07
C LYS A 87 13.65 -18.07 -8.33
N GLU A 88 12.49 -18.08 -9.00
CA GLU A 88 11.24 -17.49 -8.48
C GLU A 88 10.02 -18.35 -8.79
N ASP A 89 9.09 -18.35 -7.86
CA ASP A 89 7.72 -18.82 -8.01
C ASP A 89 6.77 -17.64 -7.98
N VAL A 90 5.81 -17.61 -8.90
CA VAL A 90 4.73 -16.63 -8.91
C VAL A 90 3.41 -17.35 -8.65
N TRP A 91 2.72 -16.93 -7.60
CA TRP A 91 1.45 -17.44 -7.18
C TRP A 91 0.38 -16.42 -7.49
N TYR A 92 -0.68 -16.86 -8.16
CA TYR A 92 -1.80 -16.02 -8.57
C TYR A 92 -3.06 -16.38 -7.83
N PHE A 93 -3.79 -15.37 -7.45
CA PHE A 93 -5.13 -15.46 -6.90
C PHE A 93 -5.94 -14.29 -7.47
N SER A 94 -7.13 -14.52 -8.01
CA SER A 94 -8.08 -13.52 -8.57
C SER A 94 -7.62 -12.03 -8.47
N GLY A 95 -6.88 -11.57 -9.48
CA GLY A 95 -6.41 -10.17 -9.57
C GLY A 95 -5.28 -9.77 -8.62
N TYR A 96 -4.69 -10.74 -7.94
CA TYR A 96 -3.61 -10.56 -6.99
C TYR A 96 -2.51 -11.59 -7.21
N ALA A 97 -1.25 -11.20 -7.09
CA ALA A 97 -0.13 -12.12 -7.24
C ALA A 97 0.96 -11.91 -6.19
N VAL A 98 1.59 -13.00 -5.79
CA VAL A 98 2.75 -13.03 -4.91
C VAL A 98 3.91 -13.65 -5.67
N ARG A 99 5.03 -12.94 -5.74
CA ARG A 99 6.31 -13.44 -6.24
C ARG A 99 7.21 -13.78 -5.05
N ALA A 100 7.69 -15.01 -5.01
CA ALA A 100 8.58 -15.48 -3.96
C ALA A 100 9.77 -16.23 -4.53
N THR A 101 10.87 -16.31 -3.78
CA THR A 101 12.05 -17.12 -4.17
C THR A 101 11.69 -18.61 -4.23
N ALA A 102 12.12 -19.32 -5.27
CA ALA A 102 11.74 -20.71 -5.50
C ALA A 102 12.22 -21.66 -4.39
N ARG A 103 13.40 -21.44 -3.80
CA ARG A 103 13.99 -22.32 -2.78
C ARG A 103 13.44 -22.07 -1.37
N SER A 104 13.37 -20.80 -0.96
CA SER A 104 13.05 -20.43 0.43
C SER A 104 11.62 -19.96 0.61
N GLY A 105 10.91 -19.65 -0.48
CA GLY A 105 9.56 -19.09 -0.44
C GLY A 105 9.51 -17.69 0.17
N ILE A 106 10.60 -16.92 0.13
CA ILE A 106 10.63 -15.55 0.65
C ILE A 106 9.97 -14.60 -0.35
N VAL A 107 9.00 -13.83 0.11
CA VAL A 107 8.24 -12.87 -0.71
C VAL A 107 9.16 -11.76 -1.21
N GLN A 108 9.18 -11.59 -2.53
CA GLN A 108 9.98 -10.60 -3.25
C GLN A 108 9.13 -9.54 -3.96
N GLY A 109 7.85 -9.81 -4.15
CA GLY A 109 6.92 -8.89 -4.80
C GLY A 109 5.48 -9.27 -4.58
N LEU A 110 4.64 -8.24 -4.51
CA LEU A 110 3.21 -8.28 -4.31
C LEU A 110 2.57 -7.40 -5.37
N PHE A 111 1.56 -7.89 -6.07
CA PHE A 111 0.95 -7.22 -7.21
C PHE A 111 -0.57 -7.27 -7.06
N LEU A 112 -1.22 -6.13 -7.20
CA LEU A 112 -2.67 -6.00 -7.14
C LEU A 112 -3.16 -5.31 -8.40
N THR A 113 -3.99 -5.99 -9.19
CA THR A 113 -4.48 -5.50 -10.48
C THR A 113 -6.01 -5.57 -10.63
N ASP A 114 -6.66 -6.43 -9.87
CA ASP A 114 -8.12 -6.61 -9.95
C ASP A 114 -8.60 -7.36 -8.70
N SER A 115 -8.66 -6.68 -7.57
CA SER A 115 -9.12 -7.27 -6.31
C SER A 115 -9.47 -6.18 -5.30
N ASP A 116 -10.34 -6.49 -4.36
CA ASP A 116 -10.69 -5.62 -3.21
C ASP A 116 -9.62 -5.65 -2.09
N MET A 117 -8.50 -6.33 -2.30
CA MET A 117 -7.41 -6.37 -1.33
C MET A 117 -6.79 -5.00 -1.13
N VAL A 118 -6.19 -4.79 0.03
CA VAL A 118 -5.65 -3.49 0.44
C VAL A 118 -4.15 -3.58 0.76
N THR A 119 -3.47 -2.46 0.62
CA THR A 119 -2.12 -2.28 1.17
C THR A 119 -2.15 -2.28 2.69
N THR A 120 -1.00 -2.38 3.34
CA THR A 120 -0.88 -2.29 4.81
C THR A 120 -1.51 -1.02 5.39
N ARG A 121 -1.59 0.05 4.61
CA ARG A 121 -2.23 1.31 5.03
C ARG A 121 -3.66 1.48 4.54
N GLY A 122 -4.26 0.45 3.93
CA GLY A 122 -5.66 0.45 3.53
C GLY A 122 -5.97 1.06 2.15
N ILE A 123 -4.97 1.34 1.32
CA ILE A 123 -5.17 1.76 -0.07
C ILE A 123 -5.52 0.55 -0.93
N THR A 124 -6.51 0.73 -1.80
CA THR A 124 -6.97 -0.29 -2.75
C THR A 124 -7.13 0.30 -4.16
N LEU A 125 -7.47 -0.57 -5.11
CA LEU A 125 -7.82 -0.14 -6.47
C LEU A 125 -9.09 0.69 -6.47
N GLY A 126 -9.14 1.69 -7.34
CA GLY A 126 -10.25 2.64 -7.44
C GLY A 126 -10.20 3.80 -6.44
N ASP A 127 -9.28 3.78 -5.45
CA ASP A 127 -9.03 4.95 -4.62
C ASP A 127 -8.48 6.10 -5.47
N ASP A 128 -8.74 7.33 -5.04
CA ASP A 128 -8.24 8.51 -5.73
C ASP A 128 -6.85 8.91 -5.21
N LEU A 129 -6.20 9.74 -6.03
CA LEU A 129 -4.89 10.28 -5.70
C LEU A 129 -4.87 11.02 -4.37
N GLU A 130 -5.90 11.82 -4.09
CA GLU A 130 -6.00 12.58 -2.85
C GLU A 130 -5.98 11.66 -1.62
N THR A 131 -6.71 10.54 -1.69
CA THR A 131 -6.68 9.52 -0.64
C THR A 131 -5.29 8.91 -0.47
N ALA A 132 -4.59 8.60 -1.59
CA ALA A 132 -3.25 8.05 -1.53
C ALA A 132 -2.24 9.05 -0.92
N GLU A 133 -2.29 10.31 -1.32
CA GLU A 133 -1.43 11.36 -0.76
C GLU A 133 -1.72 11.64 0.72
N LEU A 134 -2.99 11.58 1.12
CA LEU A 134 -3.36 11.70 2.54
C LEU A 134 -2.75 10.59 3.39
N ILE A 135 -2.67 9.37 2.86
CA ILE A 135 -2.23 8.17 3.60
C ILE A 135 -0.72 7.96 3.54
N TYR A 136 -0.12 8.16 2.37
CA TYR A 136 1.31 7.93 2.14
C TYR A 136 2.15 9.20 2.15
N GLY A 137 1.54 10.37 1.99
CA GLY A 137 2.23 11.65 1.76
C GLY A 137 2.68 11.79 0.29
N ALA A 138 3.50 12.82 0.03
CA ALA A 138 4.07 13.03 -1.29
C ALA A 138 4.97 11.83 -1.70
N PRO A 139 4.90 11.39 -2.96
CA PRO A 139 5.76 10.32 -3.46
C PRO A 139 7.23 10.77 -3.55
N TYR A 140 8.14 9.82 -3.52
CA TYR A 140 9.56 10.08 -3.78
C TYR A 140 9.79 10.52 -5.23
N LYS A 141 9.06 9.88 -6.17
CA LYS A 141 9.15 10.14 -7.60
C LYS A 141 7.79 9.95 -8.26
N VAL A 142 7.51 10.77 -9.25
CA VAL A 142 6.35 10.60 -10.15
C VAL A 142 6.89 10.33 -11.55
N GLU A 143 6.40 9.27 -12.18
CA GLU A 143 6.71 8.94 -13.57
C GLU A 143 5.42 8.93 -14.39
N MET A 144 5.50 9.40 -15.63
CA MET A 144 4.39 9.39 -16.57
C MET A 144 4.76 8.52 -17.77
N ASP A 145 3.88 7.58 -18.10
CA ASP A 145 4.03 6.71 -19.25
C ASP A 145 2.86 6.94 -20.23
N THR A 146 3.22 7.21 -21.47
CA THR A 146 2.28 7.40 -22.60
C THR A 146 2.43 6.33 -23.68
N SER A 147 3.30 5.34 -23.48
CA SER A 147 3.66 4.33 -24.49
C SER A 147 2.48 3.47 -24.95
N SER A 148 1.48 3.28 -24.10
CA SER A 148 0.27 2.50 -24.39
C SER A 148 -0.86 3.30 -25.07
N GLY A 149 -0.62 4.56 -25.44
CA GLY A 149 -1.66 5.47 -25.96
C GLY A 149 -2.58 6.05 -24.87
N HIS A 150 -2.39 5.67 -23.62
CA HIS A 150 -3.08 6.22 -22.46
C HIS A 150 -2.06 6.76 -21.47
N LEU A 151 -2.34 7.93 -20.91
CA LEU A 151 -1.52 8.49 -19.84
C LEU A 151 -1.70 7.64 -18.57
N ARG A 152 -0.64 6.99 -18.13
CA ARG A 152 -0.54 6.31 -16.86
C ARG A 152 0.50 7.00 -15.99
N THR A 153 0.12 7.34 -14.78
CA THR A 153 1.02 7.99 -13.83
C THR A 153 1.42 7.00 -12.73
N SER A 154 2.70 6.93 -12.42
CA SER A 154 3.24 6.07 -11.35
C SER A 154 3.71 6.93 -10.19
N TYR A 155 3.14 6.73 -9.03
CA TYR A 155 3.56 7.32 -7.76
C TYR A 155 4.46 6.33 -7.03
N ILE A 156 5.72 6.69 -6.84
CA ILE A 156 6.78 5.79 -6.40
C ILE A 156 7.25 6.20 -5.01
N TYR A 157 7.22 5.24 -4.10
CA TYR A 157 7.71 5.35 -2.73
C TYR A 157 8.80 4.31 -2.49
N PHE A 158 9.77 4.64 -1.65
CA PHE A 158 10.85 3.72 -1.27
C PHE A 158 10.89 3.47 0.23
N SER A 159 11.47 2.34 0.64
CA SER A 159 11.92 2.19 2.02
C SER A 159 13.08 3.15 2.31
N LYS A 160 13.37 3.41 3.58
CA LYS A 160 14.44 4.33 3.98
C LYS A 160 15.80 3.94 3.39
N ASP A 161 16.07 2.65 3.27
CA ASP A 161 17.28 2.09 2.67
C ASP A 161 17.16 1.88 1.15
N LYS A 162 16.02 2.24 0.57
CA LYS A 162 15.66 2.10 -0.86
C LYS A 162 15.65 0.66 -1.39
N ARG A 163 15.69 -0.34 -0.53
CA ARG A 163 15.62 -1.76 -0.93
C ARG A 163 14.22 -2.21 -1.34
N ASN A 164 13.19 -1.55 -0.83
CA ASN A 164 11.81 -1.84 -1.14
C ASN A 164 11.18 -0.67 -1.89
N ILE A 165 10.29 -0.99 -2.82
CA ILE A 165 9.55 -0.03 -3.64
C ILE A 165 8.06 -0.31 -3.52
N LEU A 166 7.27 0.75 -3.37
CA LEU A 166 5.82 0.73 -3.52
C LEU A 166 5.46 1.65 -4.68
N ILE A 167 4.73 1.13 -5.65
CA ILE A 167 4.26 1.88 -6.81
C ILE A 167 2.73 1.83 -6.83
N LEU A 168 2.13 3.02 -6.89
CA LEU A 168 0.72 3.18 -7.16
C LEU A 168 0.59 3.67 -8.61
N PHE A 169 -0.04 2.86 -9.45
CA PHE A 169 -0.34 3.23 -10.83
C PHE A 169 -1.70 3.90 -10.90
N LEU A 170 -1.77 5.00 -11.62
CA LEU A 170 -2.98 5.79 -11.74
C LEU A 170 -3.35 6.03 -13.20
N THR A 171 -4.62 5.83 -13.49
CA THR A 171 -5.25 6.26 -14.74
C THR A 171 -6.45 7.15 -14.37
N LYS A 172 -6.53 8.34 -14.97
CA LYS A 172 -7.59 9.33 -14.66
C LYS A 172 -7.72 9.61 -13.15
N GLN A 173 -6.58 9.75 -12.46
CA GLN A 173 -6.49 10.00 -11.02
C GLN A 173 -7.05 8.89 -10.11
N LYS A 174 -7.36 7.72 -10.66
CA LYS A 174 -7.76 6.53 -9.90
C LYS A 174 -6.64 5.51 -9.91
N ILE A 175 -6.43 4.85 -8.78
CA ILE A 175 -5.46 3.77 -8.66
C ILE A 175 -5.99 2.56 -9.42
N ASP A 176 -5.26 2.10 -10.43
CA ASP A 176 -5.58 0.95 -11.28
C ASP A 176 -4.60 -0.22 -11.13
N GLY A 177 -3.55 -0.03 -10.34
CA GLY A 177 -2.60 -1.07 -10.02
C GLY A 177 -1.73 -0.69 -8.83
N ILE A 178 -1.34 -1.68 -8.04
CA ILE A 178 -0.44 -1.49 -6.89
C ILE A 178 0.64 -2.56 -6.95
N VAL A 179 1.88 -2.14 -6.81
CA VAL A 179 3.05 -3.03 -6.73
C VAL A 179 3.86 -2.71 -5.49
N SER A 180 4.13 -3.72 -4.68
CA SER A 180 5.12 -3.65 -3.61
C SER A 180 6.18 -4.70 -3.86
N ALA A 181 7.43 -4.32 -4.07
CA ALA A 181 8.49 -5.25 -4.49
C ALA A 181 9.85 -4.86 -3.94
N LYS A 182 10.82 -5.79 -4.06
CA LYS A 182 12.24 -5.48 -3.92
C LYS A 182 12.66 -4.57 -5.06
N ASN A 183 13.42 -3.52 -4.74
CA ASN A 183 13.92 -2.60 -5.74
C ASN A 183 15.06 -3.26 -6.54
N PRO A 184 14.91 -3.49 -7.85
CA PRO A 184 15.90 -4.19 -8.65
C PRO A 184 17.25 -3.46 -8.74
N GLN A 185 17.23 -2.13 -8.57
CA GLN A 185 18.45 -1.32 -8.61
C GLN A 185 19.32 -1.49 -7.35
N PHE A 186 18.73 -2.01 -6.27
CA PHE A 186 19.39 -2.26 -4.98
C PHE A 186 19.48 -3.74 -4.63
N SER A 187 19.17 -4.66 -5.57
CA SER A 187 19.52 -6.06 -5.40
C SER A 187 21.03 -6.16 -5.34
N GLU A 188 21.54 -6.61 -4.20
CA GLU A 188 22.94 -6.64 -3.81
C GLU A 188 23.86 -7.08 -4.96
N LYS A 189 24.84 -6.23 -5.25
CA LYS A 189 26.07 -6.69 -5.87
C LYS A 189 26.69 -7.70 -4.88
N LYS A 190 26.45 -8.97 -5.13
CA LYS A 190 27.25 -10.04 -4.53
C LYS A 190 28.61 -10.07 -5.16
#